data_af6db2a84186f2317ef290a8d1546d8f
#
_entry.id   af6db2a84186f2317ef290a8d1546d8f
#
_cell.length_a   1.000
_cell.length_b   1.000
_cell.length_c   1.000
_cell.angle_alpha   90.00
_cell.angle_beta   90.00
_cell.angle_gamma   90.00
#
_symmetry.space_group_name_H-M   'P 1'
#
loop_
_entity.id
_entity.type
_entity.pdbx_description
1 polymer ?
#
loop_
_entity_poly.entity_id
_entity_poly.type
_entity_poly.pdbx_seq_one_letter_code
_entity_poly.pdbx_strand_id
1 'polypeptide(L)'
;RSVSRGLGDVYKRQVLAFVGVRKEESEARSTYEMVSEGNKHAVQINCNPILEWSSGELFLYTYARNLPINRAYRFGLHRVGCILCPMSSSWTDFIQNRVYPEEVAPYIRIIRDSINTSFKSEDEWKDYMEAGGWKKRAGGKILTFGENRVTNITDGGKETFVIRNATQSWKKWMITLGSFVEIRKGVYALQHGSISVEMEVREEKDKTIISLPVLTKSKENIRFMYLFRNVLYKTAYCQNCKECMAECPNGSLVITNDDIVINNCLHCGRCLDRQKGCIV
;
A
#
# COMPACT_ATOMS: atom_id res chain seq x y z
N ARG A 1 15.90 -6.55 -17.17
CA ARG A 1 14.86 -6.38 -18.23
C ARG A 1 15.45 -6.88 -19.54
N SER A 2 15.18 -8.09 -19.95
CA SER A 2 15.44 -8.53 -21.32
C SER A 2 14.31 -8.01 -22.20
N VAL A 3 14.60 -7.07 -23.05
CA VAL A 3 13.69 -6.64 -24.12
C VAL A 3 13.89 -7.60 -25.28
N SER A 4 13.05 -8.62 -25.39
CA SER A 4 12.94 -9.41 -26.61
C SER A 4 12.27 -8.54 -27.69
N ARG A 5 13.05 -7.96 -28.58
CA ARG A 5 12.54 -7.29 -29.79
C ARG A 5 12.37 -8.31 -30.90
N GLY A 6 11.22 -8.97 -30.92
CA GLY A 6 10.78 -9.73 -32.08
C GLY A 6 10.02 -8.82 -33.04
N LEU A 7 10.60 -8.49 -34.17
CA LEU A 7 9.90 -7.84 -35.28
C LEU A 7 9.02 -8.90 -36.00
N GLY A 8 7.73 -8.73 -35.95
CA GLY A 8 6.76 -9.50 -36.73
C GLY A 8 5.53 -9.92 -35.90
N ASP A 9 4.39 -9.69 -36.45
CA ASP A 9 3.00 -10.00 -36.05
C ASP A 9 2.80 -10.39 -34.55
N VAL A 10 2.73 -9.39 -33.72
CA VAL A 10 2.58 -9.51 -32.26
C VAL A 10 1.31 -10.27 -31.85
N TYR A 11 0.37 -10.45 -32.79
CA TYR A 11 -0.94 -11.06 -32.55
C TYR A 11 -1.01 -12.59 -32.66
N LYS A 12 0.08 -13.24 -33.10
CA LYS A 12 0.07 -14.70 -33.35
C LYS A 12 1.22 -15.49 -32.71
N ARG A 13 2.09 -14.87 -31.92
CA ARG A 13 3.23 -15.57 -31.32
C ARG A 13 3.05 -15.67 -29.79
N GLN A 14 3.05 -16.89 -29.27
CA GLN A 14 3.22 -17.14 -27.86
C GLN A 14 4.67 -16.81 -27.45
N VAL A 15 4.84 -16.19 -26.28
CA VAL A 15 6.14 -15.90 -25.67
C VAL A 15 6.40 -16.89 -24.57
N LEU A 16 7.40 -17.73 -24.72
CA LEU A 16 7.87 -18.59 -23.63
C LEU A 16 8.86 -17.81 -22.75
N ALA A 17 8.50 -17.60 -21.49
CA ALA A 17 9.31 -16.92 -20.51
C ALA A 17 9.87 -17.92 -19.50
N PHE A 18 11.20 -18.08 -19.47
CA PHE A 18 11.88 -18.82 -18.41
C PHE A 18 12.07 -17.91 -17.20
N VAL A 19 11.52 -18.32 -16.06
CA VAL A 19 11.50 -17.51 -14.82
C VAL A 19 12.16 -18.27 -13.67
N GLY A 20 13.15 -17.65 -13.03
CA GLY A 20 13.92 -18.25 -11.95
C GLY A 20 13.23 -18.09 -10.59
N VAL A 21 11.94 -18.44 -10.48
CA VAL A 21 11.22 -18.45 -9.20
C VAL A 21 11.29 -19.82 -8.53
N ARG A 22 11.25 -19.82 -7.19
CA ARG A 22 11.27 -21.05 -6.37
C ARG A 22 10.13 -20.99 -5.35
N LYS A 23 9.53 -22.14 -5.05
CA LYS A 23 8.42 -22.26 -4.10
C LYS A 23 8.75 -21.74 -2.72
N GLU A 24 9.97 -21.97 -2.24
CA GLU A 24 10.40 -21.57 -0.90
C GLU A 24 10.55 -20.05 -0.71
N GLU A 25 10.51 -19.25 -1.78
CA GLU A 25 10.73 -17.81 -1.67
C GLU A 25 9.58 -17.04 -1.04
N SER A 26 8.35 -17.56 -1.13
CA SER A 26 7.17 -16.99 -0.46
C SER A 26 5.96 -17.93 -0.58
N GLU A 27 4.99 -17.76 0.33
CA GLU A 27 3.72 -18.48 0.31
C GLU A 27 2.98 -18.31 -1.04
N ALA A 28 2.97 -17.11 -1.60
CA ALA A 28 2.36 -16.87 -2.91
C ALA A 28 3.06 -17.64 -4.04
N ARG A 29 4.38 -17.90 -3.94
CA ARG A 29 5.14 -18.65 -4.95
C ARG A 29 5.04 -20.17 -4.73
N SER A 30 4.70 -20.62 -3.55
CA SER A 30 4.50 -22.05 -3.27
C SER A 30 3.35 -22.65 -4.07
N THR A 31 2.42 -21.82 -4.54
CA THR A 31 1.27 -22.23 -5.36
C THR A 31 1.56 -22.20 -6.88
N TYR A 32 2.76 -21.80 -7.29
CA TYR A 32 3.11 -21.73 -8.72
C TYR A 32 3.31 -23.14 -9.29
N GLU A 33 3.08 -23.23 -10.60
CA GLU A 33 3.28 -24.45 -11.39
C GLU A 33 4.55 -24.34 -12.23
N MET A 34 5.09 -25.50 -12.63
CA MET A 34 6.28 -25.56 -13.50
C MET A 34 6.04 -24.86 -14.85
N VAL A 35 4.84 -24.98 -15.38
CA VAL A 35 4.40 -24.31 -16.61
C VAL A 35 3.02 -23.73 -16.35
N SER A 36 2.85 -22.44 -16.63
CA SER A 36 1.57 -21.75 -16.45
C SER A 36 1.36 -20.66 -17.50
N GLU A 37 0.11 -20.35 -17.80
CA GLU A 37 -0.22 -19.16 -18.58
C GLU A 37 0.12 -17.88 -17.83
N GLY A 38 0.56 -16.86 -18.55
CA GLY A 38 0.95 -15.58 -17.96
C GLY A 38 -0.25 -14.77 -17.47
N ASN A 39 -0.38 -14.56 -16.18
CA ASN A 39 -1.46 -13.75 -15.58
C ASN A 39 -1.52 -12.30 -16.07
N LYS A 40 -0.42 -11.77 -16.61
CA LYS A 40 -0.33 -10.37 -17.09
C LYS A 40 -0.49 -10.22 -18.59
N HIS A 41 -0.18 -11.26 -19.33
CA HIS A 41 -0.21 -11.26 -20.79
C HIS A 41 -0.70 -12.61 -21.30
N ALA A 42 -1.86 -12.64 -21.92
CA ALA A 42 -2.53 -13.86 -22.40
C ALA A 42 -1.70 -14.68 -23.43
N VAL A 43 -0.70 -14.05 -24.04
CA VAL A 43 0.20 -14.71 -25.02
C VAL A 43 1.49 -15.27 -24.39
N GLN A 44 1.67 -15.10 -23.08
CA GLN A 44 2.87 -15.54 -22.38
C GLN A 44 2.64 -16.89 -21.70
N ILE A 45 3.57 -17.80 -21.90
CA ILE A 45 3.68 -19.05 -21.14
C ILE A 45 4.89 -18.91 -20.23
N ASN A 46 4.72 -19.08 -18.93
CA ASN A 46 5.81 -19.11 -17.97
C ASN A 46 6.31 -20.53 -17.79
N CYS A 47 7.60 -20.71 -17.84
CA CYS A 47 8.29 -21.94 -17.49
C CYS A 47 9.23 -21.66 -16.30
N ASN A 48 9.05 -22.38 -15.21
CA ASN A 48 9.75 -22.20 -13.94
C ASN A 48 10.66 -23.41 -13.66
N PRO A 49 11.81 -23.56 -14.34
CA PRO A 49 12.60 -24.78 -14.32
C PRO A 49 13.27 -25.10 -12.98
N ILE A 50 13.40 -24.11 -12.11
CA ILE A 50 14.01 -24.27 -10.77
C ILE A 50 12.97 -24.11 -9.64
N LEU A 51 11.69 -24.29 -9.97
CA LEU A 51 10.59 -24.03 -9.03
C LEU A 51 10.71 -24.83 -7.74
N GLU A 52 11.12 -26.08 -7.83
CA GLU A 52 11.26 -27.02 -6.69
C GLU A 52 12.64 -26.94 -6.02
N TRP A 53 13.56 -26.13 -6.52
CA TRP A 53 14.90 -26.04 -5.96
C TRP A 53 14.90 -25.32 -4.62
N SER A 54 15.66 -25.85 -3.68
CA SER A 54 16.02 -25.16 -2.44
C SER A 54 17.09 -24.09 -2.68
N SER A 55 17.26 -23.17 -1.73
CA SER A 55 18.38 -22.23 -1.74
C SER A 55 19.72 -22.94 -1.77
N GLY A 56 19.85 -24.03 -1.03
CA GLY A 56 21.08 -24.84 -1.01
C GLY A 56 21.45 -25.40 -2.38
N GLU A 57 20.49 -26.01 -3.08
CA GLU A 57 20.71 -26.55 -4.42
C GLU A 57 21.06 -25.46 -5.42
N LEU A 58 20.41 -24.29 -5.33
CA LEU A 58 20.74 -23.16 -6.20
C LEU A 58 22.18 -22.69 -6.01
N PHE A 59 22.64 -22.53 -4.77
CA PHE A 59 24.01 -22.11 -4.50
C PHE A 59 25.04 -23.19 -4.86
N LEU A 60 24.77 -24.47 -4.57
CA LEU A 60 25.64 -25.58 -4.97
C LEU A 60 25.78 -25.62 -6.50
N TYR A 61 24.71 -25.52 -7.22
CA TYR A 61 24.75 -25.47 -8.70
C TYR A 61 25.56 -24.28 -9.20
N THR A 62 25.31 -23.10 -8.64
CA THR A 62 26.00 -21.85 -9.00
C THR A 62 27.51 -21.97 -8.81
N TYR A 63 27.95 -22.49 -7.66
CA TYR A 63 29.36 -22.71 -7.37
C TYR A 63 29.97 -23.82 -8.21
N ALA A 64 29.30 -24.94 -8.39
CA ALA A 64 29.76 -26.06 -9.19
C ALA A 64 29.98 -25.68 -10.66
N ARG A 65 29.22 -24.69 -11.16
CA ARG A 65 29.30 -24.19 -12.51
C ARG A 65 30.12 -22.91 -12.66
N ASN A 66 30.76 -22.44 -11.58
CA ASN A 66 31.52 -21.17 -11.58
C ASN A 66 30.70 -19.98 -12.11
N LEU A 67 29.42 -19.95 -11.85
CA LEU A 67 28.55 -18.86 -12.26
C LEU A 67 28.81 -17.60 -11.40
N PRO A 68 28.72 -16.40 -12.01
CA PRO A 68 28.89 -15.17 -11.25
C PRO A 68 27.78 -15.04 -10.18
N ILE A 69 28.18 -14.76 -8.95
CA ILE A 69 27.28 -14.55 -7.83
C ILE A 69 27.38 -13.11 -7.33
N ASN A 70 26.24 -12.54 -6.94
CA ASN A 70 26.21 -11.20 -6.37
C ASN A 70 27.04 -11.16 -5.09
N ARG A 71 27.94 -10.18 -5.00
CA ARG A 71 28.85 -9.97 -3.89
C ARG A 71 28.16 -9.83 -2.53
N ALA A 72 26.93 -9.31 -2.52
CA ALA A 72 26.13 -9.12 -1.32
C ALA A 72 25.83 -10.42 -0.57
N TYR A 73 25.74 -11.56 -1.26
CA TYR A 73 25.59 -12.86 -0.61
C TYR A 73 26.78 -13.23 0.28
N ARG A 74 28.00 -12.76 -0.06
CA ARG A 74 29.21 -13.00 0.74
C ARG A 74 29.18 -12.24 2.06
N PHE A 75 28.36 -11.20 2.17
CA PHE A 75 28.18 -10.44 3.40
C PHE A 75 27.04 -10.98 4.28
N GLY A 76 26.45 -12.13 3.91
CA GLY A 76 25.42 -12.80 4.70
C GLY A 76 24.00 -12.41 4.34
N LEU A 77 23.77 -11.78 3.18
CA LEU A 77 22.43 -11.64 2.66
C LEU A 77 21.93 -12.97 2.08
N HIS A 78 20.80 -13.43 2.55
CA HIS A 78 20.12 -14.62 2.00
C HIS A 78 19.29 -14.31 0.75
N ARG A 79 18.99 -13.04 0.53
CA ARG A 79 18.25 -12.53 -0.64
C ARG A 79 18.78 -11.16 -1.01
N VAL A 80 19.07 -10.96 -2.28
CA VAL A 80 19.53 -9.67 -2.82
C VAL A 80 18.41 -9.04 -3.64
N GLY A 81 18.11 -7.79 -3.35
CA GLY A 81 17.08 -6.99 -4.01
C GLY A 81 17.45 -5.52 -4.02
N CYS A 82 16.47 -4.65 -3.74
CA CYS A 82 16.71 -3.21 -3.64
C CYS A 82 17.63 -2.87 -2.48
N ILE A 83 18.49 -1.86 -2.66
CA ILE A 83 19.45 -1.39 -1.64
C ILE A 83 18.75 -0.92 -0.36
N LEU A 84 17.55 -0.41 -0.47
CA LEU A 84 16.65 -0.09 0.63
C LEU A 84 15.26 -0.58 0.25
N CYS A 85 14.69 -1.45 1.06
CA CYS A 85 13.40 -2.07 0.76
C CYS A 85 12.52 -2.11 2.02
N PRO A 86 11.30 -1.55 1.98
CA PRO A 86 10.41 -1.61 3.14
C PRO A 86 9.95 -3.04 3.47
N MET A 87 10.15 -4.00 2.57
CA MET A 87 9.83 -5.41 2.77
C MET A 87 11.05 -6.24 3.24
N SER A 88 12.21 -5.61 3.42
CA SER A 88 13.42 -6.30 3.90
C SER A 88 13.32 -6.68 5.37
N SER A 89 14.06 -7.71 5.77
CA SER A 89 14.23 -8.06 7.18
C SER A 89 15.17 -7.07 7.88
N SER A 90 15.10 -7.00 9.21
CA SER A 90 16.03 -6.20 10.02
C SER A 90 17.50 -6.63 9.82
N TRP A 91 17.75 -7.92 9.59
CA TRP A 91 19.08 -8.42 9.23
C TRP A 91 19.58 -7.83 7.90
N THR A 92 18.74 -7.80 6.89
CA THR A 92 19.09 -7.20 5.60
C THR A 92 19.43 -5.72 5.75
N ASP A 93 18.66 -4.98 6.54
CA ASP A 93 18.92 -3.56 6.79
C ASP A 93 20.24 -3.36 7.53
N PHE A 94 20.48 -4.18 8.55
CA PHE A 94 21.75 -4.12 9.29
C PHE A 94 22.94 -4.31 8.36
N ILE A 95 22.92 -5.35 7.52
CA ILE A 95 24.00 -5.61 6.56
C ILE A 95 24.13 -4.46 5.54
N GLN A 96 23.02 -3.98 5.00
CA GLN A 96 23.04 -2.90 4.00
C GLN A 96 23.61 -1.60 4.59
N ASN A 97 23.18 -1.21 5.77
CA ASN A 97 23.70 -0.02 6.45
C ASN A 97 25.19 -0.16 6.83
N ARG A 98 25.65 -1.38 7.10
CA ARG A 98 27.05 -1.64 7.48
C ARG A 98 27.99 -1.71 6.29
N VAL A 99 27.55 -2.29 5.19
CA VAL A 99 28.38 -2.60 4.02
C VAL A 99 28.28 -1.54 2.94
N TYR A 100 27.12 -0.87 2.84
CA TYR A 100 26.81 0.10 1.79
C TYR A 100 26.28 1.44 2.36
N PRO A 101 26.96 2.04 3.36
CA PRO A 101 26.43 3.23 4.04
C PRO A 101 26.27 4.42 3.10
N GLU A 102 27.19 4.60 2.15
CA GLU A 102 27.16 5.72 1.21
C GLU A 102 25.99 5.60 0.23
N GLU A 103 25.72 4.39 -0.24
CA GLU A 103 24.62 4.12 -1.17
C GLU A 103 23.25 4.19 -0.49
N VAL A 104 23.17 3.89 0.80
CA VAL A 104 21.93 3.94 1.59
C VAL A 104 21.61 5.37 2.06
N ALA A 105 22.63 6.17 2.36
CA ALA A 105 22.49 7.50 2.96
C ALA A 105 21.53 8.45 2.19
N PRO A 106 21.50 8.51 0.85
CA PRO A 106 20.56 9.36 0.12
C PRO A 106 19.10 8.99 0.40
N TYR A 107 18.81 7.69 0.48
CA TYR A 107 17.45 7.20 0.75
C TYR A 107 17.02 7.48 2.20
N ILE A 108 17.95 7.34 3.14
CA ILE A 108 17.70 7.69 4.56
C ILE A 108 17.34 9.17 4.69
N ARG A 109 18.00 10.06 3.96
CA ARG A 109 17.64 11.49 3.94
C ARG A 109 16.22 11.70 3.42
N ILE A 110 15.87 11.09 2.27
CA ILE A 110 14.53 11.18 1.70
C ILE A 110 13.47 10.69 2.69
N ILE A 111 13.74 9.58 3.38
CA ILE A 111 12.83 9.06 4.40
C ILE A 111 12.66 10.09 5.52
N ARG A 112 13.75 10.67 6.03
CA ARG A 112 13.74 11.67 7.09
C ARG A 112 12.92 12.91 6.68
N ASP A 113 13.16 13.40 5.47
CA ASP A 113 12.48 14.59 4.94
C ASP A 113 11.00 14.35 4.64
N SER A 114 10.62 13.08 4.37
CA SER A 114 9.23 12.71 4.05
C SER A 114 8.36 12.39 5.27
N ILE A 115 8.96 12.26 6.46
CA ILE A 115 8.25 11.92 7.68
C ILE A 115 7.81 13.21 8.38
N ASN A 116 6.50 13.33 8.63
CA ASN A 116 5.92 14.46 9.37
C ASN A 116 6.13 14.37 10.91
N THR A 117 6.94 13.43 11.38
CA THR A 117 7.25 13.28 12.80
C THR A 117 8.52 14.06 13.11
N SER A 118 8.42 15.03 14.00
CA SER A 118 9.60 15.72 14.55
C SER A 118 10.25 14.83 15.60
N PHE A 119 11.51 14.51 15.42
CA PHE A 119 12.32 13.83 16.42
C PHE A 119 13.03 14.86 17.29
N LYS A 120 13.04 14.64 18.60
CA LYS A 120 13.68 15.54 19.57
C LYS A 120 15.19 15.38 19.63
N SER A 121 15.70 14.22 19.19
CA SER A 121 17.12 13.89 19.19
C SER A 121 17.48 12.94 18.04
N GLU A 122 18.76 12.85 17.72
CA GLU A 122 19.29 11.85 16.76
C GLU A 122 19.11 10.41 17.28
N ASP A 123 19.04 10.22 18.56
CA ASP A 123 18.85 8.88 19.15
C ASP A 123 17.40 8.41 18.94
N GLU A 124 16.40 9.29 19.13
CA GLU A 124 15.02 8.98 18.75
C GLU A 124 14.87 8.62 17.27
N TRP A 125 15.59 9.31 16.40
CA TRP A 125 15.61 9.00 14.98
C TRP A 125 16.23 7.63 14.71
N LYS A 126 17.36 7.30 15.34
CA LYS A 126 17.99 5.98 15.22
C LYS A 126 17.05 4.87 15.69
N ASP A 127 16.48 5.03 16.88
CA ASP A 127 15.52 4.07 17.44
C ASP A 127 14.33 3.85 16.50
N TYR A 128 13.80 4.94 15.90
CA TYR A 128 12.74 4.86 14.91
C TYR A 128 13.17 4.05 13.68
N MET A 129 14.37 4.28 13.16
CA MET A 129 14.90 3.57 11.99
C MET A 129 15.15 2.10 12.31
N GLU A 130 15.77 1.79 13.46
CA GLU A 130 16.06 0.43 13.90
C GLU A 130 14.80 -0.38 14.19
N ALA A 131 13.78 0.25 14.78
CA ALA A 131 12.46 -0.33 14.96
C ALA A 131 11.70 -0.55 13.64
N GLY A 132 12.26 -0.10 12.51
CA GLY A 132 11.63 -0.19 11.20
C GLY A 132 10.39 0.69 11.05
N GLY A 133 10.34 1.83 11.73
CA GLY A 133 9.21 2.75 11.72
C GLY A 133 8.80 3.16 10.30
N TRP A 134 9.75 3.47 9.45
CA TRP A 134 9.53 3.83 8.06
C TRP A 134 8.95 2.71 7.18
N LYS A 135 9.12 1.44 7.58
CA LYS A 135 8.62 0.25 6.87
C LYS A 135 7.18 -0.10 7.18
N LYS A 136 6.62 0.45 8.25
CA LYS A 136 5.27 0.06 8.73
C LYS A 136 4.16 0.30 7.72
N ARG A 137 4.41 1.14 6.72
CA ARG A 137 3.50 1.39 5.59
C ARG A 137 3.54 0.32 4.50
N ALA A 138 4.59 -0.48 4.45
CA ALA A 138 4.74 -1.50 3.44
C ALA A 138 3.70 -2.61 3.60
N GLY A 139 3.10 -3.02 2.50
CA GLY A 139 2.10 -4.09 2.50
C GLY A 139 0.77 -3.73 3.19
N GLY A 140 0.45 -2.43 3.32
CA GLY A 140 -0.80 -1.98 3.92
C GLY A 140 -0.94 -2.30 5.41
N LYS A 141 0.17 -2.53 6.11
CA LYS A 141 0.17 -2.74 7.56
C LYS A 141 -0.12 -1.43 8.27
N ILE A 142 -1.02 -1.48 9.24
CA ILE A 142 -1.42 -0.33 10.05
C ILE A 142 -0.21 0.21 10.81
N LEU A 143 0.03 1.50 10.63
CA LEU A 143 0.92 2.26 11.50
C LEU A 143 0.20 2.52 12.81
N THR A 144 0.32 1.62 13.75
CA THR A 144 -0.09 1.90 15.12
C THR A 144 0.96 2.79 15.79
N PHE A 145 0.98 4.06 15.39
CA PHE A 145 1.64 5.06 16.22
C PHE A 145 0.62 5.56 17.24
N GLY A 146 0.70 5.04 18.45
CA GLY A 146 -0.16 5.49 19.53
C GLY A 146 -1.63 5.05 19.36
N GLU A 147 -2.54 5.93 19.69
CA GLU A 147 -3.97 5.66 19.78
C GLU A 147 -4.60 5.21 18.45
N ASN A 148 -5.48 4.23 18.55
CA ASN A 148 -6.36 3.87 17.44
C ASN A 148 -7.33 5.04 17.18
N ARG A 149 -7.03 5.84 16.16
CA ARG A 149 -7.78 7.07 15.84
C ARG A 149 -9.14 6.80 15.21
N VAL A 150 -9.35 5.63 14.66
CA VAL A 150 -10.64 5.24 14.05
C VAL A 150 -11.14 3.99 14.73
N THR A 151 -12.24 4.11 15.44
CA THR A 151 -12.93 2.98 16.09
C THR A 151 -14.35 2.88 15.57
N ASN A 152 -14.93 1.68 15.56
CA ASN A 152 -16.32 1.48 15.20
C ASN A 152 -17.03 0.57 16.18
N ILE A 153 -18.31 0.81 16.35
CA ILE A 153 -19.24 0.01 17.17
C ILE A 153 -20.51 -0.18 16.33
N THR A 154 -21.02 -1.38 16.33
CA THR A 154 -22.33 -1.69 15.72
C THR A 154 -23.30 -1.96 16.84
N ASP A 155 -24.33 -1.14 16.93
CA ASP A 155 -25.39 -1.24 17.91
C ASP A 155 -26.73 -0.73 17.36
N GLY A 156 -27.85 -1.34 17.78
CA GLY A 156 -29.18 -0.89 17.43
C GLY A 156 -29.46 -0.73 15.95
N GLY A 157 -28.83 -1.55 15.07
CA GLY A 157 -28.98 -1.43 13.62
C GLY A 157 -28.21 -0.27 12.97
N LYS A 158 -27.36 0.41 13.74
CA LYS A 158 -26.45 1.45 13.24
C LYS A 158 -25.00 1.03 13.42
N GLU A 159 -24.15 1.41 12.47
CA GLU A 159 -22.70 1.34 12.57
C GLU A 159 -22.18 2.76 12.85
N THR A 160 -21.52 2.93 13.99
CA THR A 160 -21.01 4.22 14.47
C THR A 160 -19.49 4.20 14.46
N PHE A 161 -18.91 5.16 13.78
CA PHE A 161 -17.48 5.38 13.69
C PHE A 161 -17.08 6.61 14.49
N VAL A 162 -15.98 6.51 15.22
CA VAL A 162 -15.38 7.65 15.95
C VAL A 162 -14.00 7.88 15.38
N ILE A 163 -13.78 9.09 14.84
CA ILE A 163 -12.49 9.56 14.34
C ILE A 163 -11.93 10.52 15.38
N ARG A 164 -10.71 10.26 15.89
CA ARG A 164 -10.01 11.13 16.84
C ARG A 164 -8.79 11.76 16.20
N ASN A 165 -8.47 12.98 16.61
CA ASN A 165 -7.24 13.67 16.18
C ASN A 165 -7.06 13.63 14.66
N ALA A 166 -8.13 13.97 13.93
CA ALA A 166 -8.14 13.95 12.48
C ALA A 166 -7.08 14.90 11.90
N THR A 167 -6.29 14.42 10.96
CA THR A 167 -5.27 15.24 10.27
C THR A 167 -5.83 15.99 9.09
N GLN A 168 -6.99 15.55 8.58
CA GLN A 168 -7.64 16.12 7.40
C GLN A 168 -9.16 16.22 7.61
N SER A 169 -9.82 17.05 6.79
CA SER A 169 -11.27 17.17 6.79
C SER A 169 -11.95 15.93 6.22
N TRP A 170 -12.84 15.32 7.01
CA TRP A 170 -13.66 14.20 6.54
C TRP A 170 -14.58 14.61 5.38
N LYS A 171 -15.09 15.84 5.37
CA LYS A 171 -15.95 16.36 4.29
C LYS A 171 -15.23 16.35 2.96
N LYS A 172 -13.94 16.74 2.93
CA LYS A 172 -13.14 16.73 1.72
C LYS A 172 -12.91 15.32 1.21
N TRP A 173 -12.50 14.41 2.08
CA TRP A 173 -12.31 13.02 1.67
C TRP A 173 -13.61 12.34 1.26
N MET A 174 -14.76 12.69 1.86
CA MET A 174 -16.06 12.12 1.52
C MET A 174 -16.46 12.39 0.06
N ILE A 175 -16.05 13.54 -0.50
CA ILE A 175 -16.25 13.87 -1.93
C ILE A 175 -15.63 12.80 -2.85
N THR A 176 -14.56 12.13 -2.44
CA THR A 176 -13.96 11.06 -3.27
C THR A 176 -14.81 9.80 -3.31
N LEU A 177 -15.65 9.59 -2.31
CA LEU A 177 -16.53 8.43 -2.23
C LEU A 177 -17.81 8.64 -3.06
N GLY A 178 -18.42 9.82 -2.96
CA GLY A 178 -19.66 10.11 -3.65
C GLY A 178 -20.12 11.55 -3.47
N SER A 179 -21.24 11.88 -4.07
CA SER A 179 -21.91 13.15 -3.78
C SER A 179 -22.58 13.08 -2.42
N PHE A 180 -22.39 14.09 -1.59
CA PHE A 180 -23.09 14.20 -0.33
C PHE A 180 -23.57 15.62 -0.08
N VAL A 181 -24.70 15.73 0.60
CA VAL A 181 -25.36 17.00 0.90
C VAL A 181 -25.92 16.97 2.31
N GLU A 182 -25.80 18.06 3.02
CA GLU A 182 -26.43 18.23 4.33
C GLU A 182 -27.93 18.46 4.15
N ILE A 183 -28.77 17.51 4.60
CA ILE A 183 -30.25 17.60 4.51
C ILE A 183 -30.82 18.37 5.71
N ARG A 184 -30.21 18.24 6.85
CA ARG A 184 -30.49 18.97 8.08
C ARG A 184 -29.24 19.00 8.95
N LYS A 185 -29.19 19.90 9.90
CA LYS A 185 -28.01 20.08 10.75
C LYS A 185 -27.45 18.75 11.30
N GLY A 186 -26.25 18.40 10.86
CA GLY A 186 -25.56 17.17 11.24
C GLY A 186 -26.08 15.89 10.58
N VAL A 187 -26.96 15.98 9.60
CA VAL A 187 -27.43 14.81 8.84
C VAL A 187 -27.17 15.01 7.36
N TYR A 188 -26.48 14.04 6.76
CA TYR A 188 -26.03 14.09 5.38
C TYR A 188 -26.60 12.93 4.59
N ALA A 189 -27.10 13.21 3.38
CA ALA A 189 -27.36 12.17 2.38
C ALA A 189 -26.09 11.94 1.58
N LEU A 190 -25.65 10.69 1.50
CA LEU A 190 -24.48 10.25 0.71
C LEU A 190 -24.97 9.32 -0.41
N GLN A 191 -24.59 9.65 -1.64
CA GLN A 191 -24.90 8.87 -2.83
C GLN A 191 -23.63 8.33 -3.46
N HIS A 192 -23.52 6.99 -3.58
CA HIS A 192 -22.44 6.29 -4.27
C HIS A 192 -23.00 5.26 -5.25
N GLY A 193 -23.00 5.59 -6.54
CA GLY A 193 -23.67 4.74 -7.55
C GLY A 193 -25.14 4.53 -7.24
N SER A 194 -25.56 3.28 -7.09
CA SER A 194 -26.93 2.89 -6.70
C SER A 194 -27.20 2.99 -5.20
N ILE A 195 -26.17 3.17 -4.38
CA ILE A 195 -26.29 3.20 -2.92
C ILE A 195 -26.58 4.62 -2.46
N SER A 196 -27.69 4.78 -1.72
CA SER A 196 -28.05 6.01 -1.02
C SER A 196 -28.16 5.73 0.47
N VAL A 197 -27.45 6.51 1.28
CA VAL A 197 -27.43 6.33 2.72
C VAL A 197 -27.47 7.66 3.45
N GLU A 198 -28.29 7.75 4.49
CA GLU A 198 -28.24 8.88 5.42
C GLU A 198 -27.23 8.60 6.51
N MET A 199 -26.39 9.58 6.82
CA MET A 199 -25.43 9.51 7.91
C MET A 199 -25.61 10.68 8.88
N GLU A 200 -25.59 10.38 10.16
CA GLU A 200 -25.62 11.36 11.24
C GLU A 200 -24.18 11.69 11.64
N VAL A 201 -23.85 12.96 11.68
CA VAL A 201 -22.48 13.42 12.00
C VAL A 201 -22.53 14.38 13.19
N ARG A 202 -21.68 14.13 14.18
CA ARG A 202 -21.44 15.02 15.32
C ARG A 202 -19.96 15.38 15.36
N GLU A 203 -19.66 16.65 15.27
CA GLU A 203 -18.29 17.17 15.36
C GLU A 203 -18.08 17.73 16.79
N GLU A 204 -17.11 17.21 17.49
CA GLU A 204 -16.61 17.68 18.79
C GLU A 204 -15.19 18.19 18.62
N LYS A 205 -14.62 18.81 19.64
CA LYS A 205 -13.33 19.51 19.54
C LYS A 205 -12.19 18.62 19.01
N ASP A 206 -12.15 17.36 19.39
CA ASP A 206 -11.06 16.41 19.14
C ASP A 206 -11.51 15.12 18.43
N LYS A 207 -12.82 15.00 18.19
CA LYS A 207 -13.38 13.81 17.54
C LYS A 207 -14.57 14.14 16.64
N THR A 208 -14.71 13.34 15.60
CA THR A 208 -15.90 13.31 14.72
C THR A 208 -16.56 11.95 14.84
N ILE A 209 -17.86 11.95 15.11
CA ILE A 209 -18.66 10.73 15.23
C ILE A 209 -19.58 10.67 14.03
N ILE A 210 -19.54 9.58 13.27
CA ILE A 210 -20.35 9.35 12.08
C ILE A 210 -21.12 8.05 12.26
N SER A 211 -22.44 8.12 12.21
CA SER A 211 -23.33 6.97 12.33
C SER A 211 -24.15 6.79 11.06
N LEU A 212 -24.24 5.56 10.59
CA LEU A 212 -25.06 5.18 9.43
C LEU A 212 -25.79 3.85 9.70
N PRO A 213 -26.89 3.57 8.99
CA PRO A 213 -27.59 2.30 9.15
C PRO A 213 -26.72 1.13 8.70
N VAL A 214 -26.86 0.00 9.34
CA VAL A 214 -26.20 -1.25 8.91
C VAL A 214 -26.78 -1.66 7.57
N LEU A 215 -25.93 -1.74 6.55
CA LEU A 215 -26.34 -2.12 5.20
C LEU A 215 -26.45 -3.64 5.05
N THR A 216 -27.35 -4.09 4.21
CA THR A 216 -27.47 -5.51 3.85
C THR A 216 -26.19 -6.05 3.21
N LYS A 217 -25.88 -7.33 3.41
CA LYS A 217 -24.66 -7.96 2.86
C LYS A 217 -24.82 -8.24 1.35
N SER A 218 -24.62 -7.22 0.52
CA SER A 218 -24.43 -7.36 -0.93
C SER A 218 -22.98 -7.07 -1.30
N LYS A 219 -22.52 -7.52 -2.47
CA LYS A 219 -21.15 -7.20 -2.97
C LYS A 219 -20.94 -5.68 -3.07
N GLU A 220 -21.94 -4.95 -3.50
CA GLU A 220 -21.91 -3.50 -3.65
C GLU A 220 -21.79 -2.81 -2.29
N ASN A 221 -22.61 -3.19 -1.31
CA ASN A 221 -22.57 -2.63 0.05
C ASN A 221 -21.26 -2.96 0.76
N ILE A 222 -20.72 -4.17 0.59
CA ILE A 222 -19.40 -4.54 1.14
C ILE A 222 -18.31 -3.65 0.55
N ARG A 223 -18.33 -3.43 -0.78
CA ARG A 223 -17.38 -2.54 -1.46
C ARG A 223 -17.54 -1.09 -1.00
N PHE A 224 -18.76 -0.59 -0.92
CA PHE A 224 -19.05 0.74 -0.40
C PHE A 224 -18.52 0.92 1.01
N MET A 225 -18.82 0.01 1.94
CA MET A 225 -18.35 0.11 3.32
C MET A 225 -16.82 0.01 3.42
N TYR A 226 -16.17 -0.76 2.56
CA TYR A 226 -14.73 -0.78 2.45
C TYR A 226 -14.16 0.60 2.08
N LEU A 227 -14.70 1.23 1.03
CA LEU A 227 -14.30 2.56 0.59
C LEU A 227 -14.63 3.63 1.64
N PHE A 228 -15.82 3.54 2.25
CA PHE A 228 -16.23 4.44 3.32
C PHE A 228 -15.24 4.42 4.50
N ARG A 229 -14.89 3.25 4.99
CA ARG A 229 -13.87 3.10 6.05
C ARG A 229 -12.53 3.69 5.63
N ASN A 230 -12.14 3.52 4.37
CA ASN A 230 -10.90 4.10 3.86
C ASN A 230 -10.93 5.64 3.84
N VAL A 231 -12.09 6.26 3.58
CA VAL A 231 -12.27 7.71 3.77
C VAL A 231 -11.98 8.12 5.21
N LEU A 232 -12.52 7.38 6.19
CA LEU A 232 -12.31 7.68 7.60
C LEU A 232 -10.84 7.52 8.02
N TYR A 233 -10.18 6.48 7.53
CA TYR A 233 -8.74 6.29 7.75
C TYR A 233 -7.91 7.40 7.13
N LYS A 234 -8.22 7.84 5.89
CA LYS A 234 -7.53 8.97 5.28
C LYS A 234 -7.75 10.26 6.05
N THR A 235 -8.94 10.48 6.56
CA THR A 235 -9.24 11.61 7.45
C THR A 235 -8.36 11.59 8.69
N ALA A 236 -8.20 10.43 9.33
CA ALA A 236 -7.47 10.29 10.59
C ALA A 236 -5.95 10.29 10.43
N TYR A 237 -5.43 9.71 9.35
CA TYR A 237 -4.01 9.36 9.26
C TYR A 237 -3.29 9.96 8.03
N CYS A 238 -3.92 10.81 7.23
CA CYS A 238 -3.28 11.38 6.05
C CYS A 238 -2.04 12.20 6.44
N GLN A 239 -0.93 11.93 5.78
CA GLN A 239 0.34 12.61 5.99
C GLN A 239 0.80 13.40 4.76
N ASN A 240 -0.12 13.76 3.89
CA ASN A 240 0.13 14.55 2.67
C ASN A 240 1.23 13.97 1.75
N CYS A 241 1.41 12.66 1.71
CA CYS A 241 2.42 11.98 0.88
C CYS A 241 2.13 12.07 -0.64
N LYS A 242 0.98 12.60 -1.03
CA LYS A 242 0.54 12.85 -2.42
C LYS A 242 0.36 11.61 -3.30
N GLU A 243 0.51 10.41 -2.77
CA GLU A 243 0.33 9.15 -3.51
C GLU A 243 -1.06 9.07 -4.17
N CYS A 244 -2.10 9.53 -3.45
CA CYS A 244 -3.47 9.56 -3.96
C CYS A 244 -3.63 10.43 -5.22
N MET A 245 -2.80 11.47 -5.38
CA MET A 245 -2.81 12.30 -6.59
C MET A 245 -2.28 11.52 -7.79
N ALA A 246 -1.18 10.78 -7.60
CA ALA A 246 -0.59 9.96 -8.66
C ALA A 246 -1.53 8.85 -9.14
N GLU A 247 -2.38 8.33 -8.24
CA GLU A 247 -3.38 7.31 -8.54
C GLU A 247 -4.68 7.88 -9.16
N CYS A 248 -4.88 9.20 -9.14
CA CYS A 248 -6.09 9.82 -9.69
C CYS A 248 -6.02 9.87 -11.22
N PRO A 249 -6.87 9.10 -11.95
CA PRO A 249 -6.73 8.94 -13.39
C PRO A 249 -7.03 10.20 -14.20
N ASN A 250 -7.81 11.11 -13.64
CA ASN A 250 -8.21 12.37 -14.29
C ASN A 250 -7.69 13.63 -13.58
N GLY A 251 -6.80 13.47 -12.59
CA GLY A 251 -6.23 14.61 -11.86
C GLY A 251 -7.22 15.39 -10.99
N SER A 252 -8.38 14.82 -10.67
CA SER A 252 -9.41 15.46 -9.85
C SER A 252 -8.97 15.81 -8.43
N LEU A 253 -7.98 15.09 -7.90
CA LEU A 253 -7.52 15.22 -6.54
C LEU A 253 -6.17 15.94 -6.50
N VAL A 254 -6.12 17.07 -5.83
CA VAL A 254 -4.89 17.83 -5.57
C VAL A 254 -4.69 17.95 -4.07
N ILE A 255 -3.53 17.52 -3.58
CA ILE A 255 -3.14 17.61 -2.18
C ILE A 255 -1.97 18.58 -2.08
N THR A 256 -2.18 19.68 -1.39
CA THR A 256 -1.14 20.63 -0.99
C THR A 256 -0.69 20.37 0.46
N ASN A 257 0.25 21.13 0.95
CA ASN A 257 0.67 20.98 2.36
C ASN A 257 -0.46 21.33 3.33
N ASP A 258 -1.35 22.25 2.94
CA ASP A 258 -2.37 22.81 3.82
C ASP A 258 -3.78 22.34 3.48
N ASP A 259 -4.00 21.79 2.28
CA ASP A 259 -5.36 21.53 1.83
C ASP A 259 -5.49 20.37 0.84
N ILE A 260 -6.72 19.86 0.73
CA ILE A 260 -7.16 18.89 -0.25
C ILE A 260 -8.24 19.53 -1.12
N VAL A 261 -8.00 19.59 -2.42
CA VAL A 261 -8.94 20.11 -3.40
C VAL A 261 -9.37 18.99 -4.32
N ILE A 262 -10.69 18.84 -4.48
CA ILE A 262 -11.28 17.78 -5.31
C ILE A 262 -12.29 18.40 -6.27
N ASN A 263 -12.00 18.30 -7.57
CA ASN A 263 -12.84 18.84 -8.63
C ASN A 263 -13.16 17.77 -9.66
N ASN A 264 -14.43 17.66 -10.06
CA ASN A 264 -14.88 16.70 -11.09
C ASN A 264 -14.48 15.25 -10.82
N CYS A 265 -14.67 14.79 -9.58
CA CYS A 265 -14.31 13.44 -9.17
C CYS A 265 -15.19 12.39 -9.86
N LEU A 266 -14.57 11.33 -10.40
CA LEU A 266 -15.27 10.20 -11.01
C LEU A 266 -15.71 9.13 -10.00
N HIS A 267 -15.47 9.32 -8.72
CA HIS A 267 -15.77 8.38 -7.63
C HIS A 267 -15.25 6.95 -7.88
N CYS A 268 -14.16 6.79 -8.63
CA CYS A 268 -13.60 5.50 -9.01
C CYS A 268 -12.95 4.73 -7.84
N GLY A 269 -12.72 5.38 -6.71
CA GLY A 269 -12.16 4.81 -5.48
C GLY A 269 -10.66 4.50 -5.51
N ARG A 270 -9.92 4.80 -6.60
CA ARG A 270 -8.47 4.51 -6.70
C ARG A 270 -7.66 5.22 -5.61
N CYS A 271 -7.97 6.48 -5.33
CA CYS A 271 -7.34 7.23 -4.26
C CYS A 271 -7.62 6.68 -2.86
N LEU A 272 -8.64 5.85 -2.72
CA LEU A 272 -9.03 5.20 -1.46
C LEU A 272 -8.44 3.79 -1.28
N ASP A 273 -7.66 3.30 -2.25
CA ASP A 273 -7.03 1.99 -2.15
C ASP A 273 -5.91 2.01 -1.08
N ARG A 274 -6.05 1.17 -0.04
CA ARG A 274 -5.08 1.08 1.05
C ARG A 274 -3.79 0.39 0.65
N GLN A 275 -3.78 -0.40 -0.41
CA GLN A 275 -2.57 -1.08 -0.89
C GLN A 275 -1.59 -0.12 -1.55
N LYS A 276 -2.02 1.09 -1.85
CA LYS A 276 -1.28 2.10 -2.60
C LYS A 276 -0.72 3.23 -1.73
N GLY A 277 -0.33 2.94 -0.51
CA GLY A 277 0.43 3.92 0.21
C GLY A 277 -0.06 4.34 1.57
N CYS A 278 -0.52 5.51 1.80
CA CYS A 278 -0.49 6.23 3.05
C CYS A 278 -1.17 5.58 4.24
N ILE A 279 -1.83 4.46 4.15
CA ILE A 279 -2.47 4.02 5.32
C ILE A 279 -2.35 2.63 5.51
N VAL A 280 -1.75 2.39 6.33
CA VAL A 280 -2.03 2.06 7.34
C VAL A 280 -2.65 0.88 7.74
#